data_d33dbabf4ccddb7fccba1eed66a22529
#
_entry.id   d33dbabf4ccddb7fccba1eed66a22529
#
_cell.length_a   1.000
_cell.length_b   1.000
_cell.length_c   1.000
_cell.angle_alpha   90.00
_cell.angle_beta   90.00
_cell.angle_gamma   90.00
#
_symmetry.space_group_name_H-M   'P 1'
#
loop_
_entity.id
_entity.type
_entity.pdbx_description
1 polymer ?
#
loop_
_entity_poly.entity_id
_entity_poly.type
_entity_poly.pdbx_seq_one_letter_code
_entity_poly.pdbx_strand_id
1 'polypeptide(L)'
;MAEKLKGDTKVLEPSRAERAIARRTAETRATVPDLELGAEVDIAPALAAAADQGCSLAAVLVRSCALALRATPRANAAYRDGRYELYSRVNVAVTVATDDGYASPTLLDADTKPLPTLDAELALLTGRARTGELTPPELAGATFTLTDLGPWGVDRPGTLVSAPQAAALAAGAVRTVPVVSNGAVVPGQVLSLTLACDSRILFGVHAARFLANVCEQLAARR
;
A
#
# COMPACT_ATOMS: atom_id res chain seq x y z
N MET A 1 -33.75 29.18 -6.32
CA MET A 1 -33.60 29.72 -4.94
C MET A 1 -32.57 28.95 -4.10
N ALA A 2 -32.48 27.61 -4.23
CA ALA A 2 -31.47 26.81 -3.51
C ALA A 2 -30.00 27.06 -3.95
N GLU A 3 -29.76 27.45 -5.19
CA GLU A 3 -28.43 27.74 -5.72
C GLU A 3 -27.79 29.00 -5.08
N LYS A 4 -28.58 30.02 -4.76
CA LYS A 4 -28.10 31.23 -4.08
C LYS A 4 -27.66 31.01 -2.63
N LEU A 5 -28.12 29.93 -1.98
CA LEU A 5 -27.74 29.61 -0.61
C LEU A 5 -26.32 29.01 -0.49
N LYS A 6 -25.75 28.53 -1.59
CA LYS A 6 -24.37 27.96 -1.65
C LYS A 6 -23.31 29.04 -1.96
N GLY A 7 -23.71 30.29 -2.22
CA GLY A 7 -22.80 31.32 -2.71
C GLY A 7 -22.41 31.11 -4.19
N ASP A 8 -21.40 31.87 -4.62
CA ASP A 8 -20.89 31.75 -6.00
C ASP A 8 -20.16 30.42 -6.22
N THR A 9 -20.44 29.76 -7.34
CA THR A 9 -19.84 28.50 -7.70
C THR A 9 -18.73 28.73 -8.71
N LYS A 10 -17.49 28.29 -8.38
CA LYS A 10 -16.38 28.21 -9.32
C LYS A 10 -16.28 26.77 -9.85
N VAL A 11 -16.42 26.60 -11.16
CA VAL A 11 -16.22 25.30 -11.83
C VAL A 11 -14.74 25.18 -12.16
N LEU A 12 -14.14 24.05 -11.77
CA LEU A 12 -12.76 23.66 -12.11
C LEU A 12 -12.81 22.38 -12.93
N GLU A 13 -12.10 22.38 -14.06
CA GLU A 13 -11.93 21.18 -14.87
C GLU A 13 -10.77 20.35 -14.31
N PRO A 14 -10.98 19.06 -13.96
CA PRO A 14 -9.91 18.21 -13.47
C PRO A 14 -8.87 17.94 -14.56
N SER A 15 -7.62 17.76 -14.17
CA SER A 15 -6.53 17.35 -15.06
C SER A 15 -6.79 15.98 -15.70
N ARG A 16 -5.98 15.61 -16.69
CA ARG A 16 -6.05 14.26 -17.30
C ARG A 16 -5.77 13.17 -16.27
N ALA A 17 -4.82 13.40 -15.37
CA ALA A 17 -4.45 12.46 -14.29
C ALA A 17 -5.60 12.30 -13.30
N GLU A 18 -6.16 13.41 -12.82
CA GLU A 18 -7.31 13.39 -11.89
C GLU A 18 -8.53 12.69 -12.48
N ARG A 19 -8.85 12.93 -13.78
CA ARG A 19 -9.93 12.20 -14.46
C ARG A 19 -9.67 10.70 -14.54
N ALA A 20 -8.42 10.28 -14.78
CA ALA A 20 -8.05 8.86 -14.84
C ALA A 20 -8.17 8.19 -13.46
N ILE A 21 -7.76 8.89 -12.39
CA ILE A 21 -7.90 8.45 -11.00
C ILE A 21 -9.40 8.30 -10.67
N ALA A 22 -10.20 9.33 -10.91
CA ALA A 22 -11.63 9.33 -10.61
C ALA A 22 -12.37 8.17 -11.30
N ARG A 23 -12.09 7.95 -12.59
CA ARG A 23 -12.66 6.83 -13.35
C ARG A 23 -12.26 5.48 -12.75
N ARG A 24 -10.96 5.24 -12.52
CA ARG A 24 -10.46 3.97 -11.95
C ARG A 24 -11.08 3.70 -10.58
N THR A 25 -11.16 4.71 -9.72
CA THR A 25 -11.78 4.59 -8.40
C THR A 25 -13.25 4.20 -8.49
N ALA A 26 -14.03 4.88 -9.36
CA ALA A 26 -15.43 4.57 -9.57
C ALA A 26 -15.64 3.16 -10.14
N GLU A 27 -14.85 2.77 -11.15
CA GLU A 27 -14.88 1.43 -11.75
C GLU A 27 -14.56 0.34 -10.73
N THR A 28 -13.52 0.54 -9.91
CA THR A 28 -13.15 -0.43 -8.85
C THR A 28 -14.28 -0.59 -7.86
N ARG A 29 -14.84 0.51 -7.33
CA ARG A 29 -15.96 0.44 -6.37
C ARG A 29 -17.21 -0.22 -6.94
N ALA A 30 -17.44 -0.09 -8.25
CA ALA A 30 -18.59 -0.69 -8.92
C ALA A 30 -18.40 -2.19 -9.23
N THR A 31 -17.17 -2.67 -9.36
CA THR A 31 -16.89 -4.02 -9.90
C THR A 31 -16.21 -4.96 -8.93
N VAL A 32 -15.54 -4.45 -7.90
CA VAL A 32 -14.83 -5.26 -6.90
C VAL A 32 -15.60 -5.26 -5.58
N PRO A 33 -16.15 -6.41 -5.14
CA PRO A 33 -16.70 -6.54 -3.80
C PRO A 33 -15.56 -6.58 -2.80
N ASP A 34 -15.21 -5.43 -2.25
CA ASP A 34 -14.08 -5.28 -1.34
C ASP A 34 -14.38 -5.78 0.07
N LEU A 35 -13.37 -6.38 0.68
CA LEU A 35 -13.29 -6.72 2.10
C LEU A 35 -12.13 -5.95 2.69
N GLU A 36 -12.36 -5.23 3.79
CA GLU A 36 -11.34 -4.48 4.51
C GLU A 36 -11.03 -5.13 5.86
N LEU A 37 -9.73 -5.28 6.17
CA LEU A 37 -9.23 -5.77 7.45
C LEU A 37 -8.14 -4.83 7.98
N GLY A 38 -8.20 -4.56 9.29
CA GLY A 38 -7.19 -3.76 9.99
C GLY A 38 -6.35 -4.60 10.95
N ALA A 39 -5.09 -4.22 11.12
CA ALA A 39 -4.20 -4.74 12.15
C ALA A 39 -3.33 -3.62 12.70
N GLU A 40 -2.93 -3.75 13.97
CA GLU A 40 -1.82 -2.97 14.53
C GLU A 40 -0.62 -3.90 14.71
N VAL A 41 0.58 -3.41 14.40
CA VAL A 41 1.81 -4.16 14.51
C VAL A 41 2.86 -3.37 15.28
N ASP A 42 3.63 -4.05 16.13
CA ASP A 42 4.86 -3.49 16.70
C ASP A 42 5.87 -3.29 15.58
N ILE A 43 6.22 -2.02 15.33
CA ILE A 43 7.10 -1.63 14.23
C ILE A 43 8.55 -1.40 14.69
N ALA A 44 8.85 -1.49 15.99
CA ALA A 44 10.19 -1.27 16.51
C ALA A 44 11.25 -2.18 15.87
N PRO A 45 11.00 -3.48 15.62
CA PRO A 45 11.96 -4.33 14.91
C PRO A 45 12.23 -3.88 13.48
N ALA A 46 11.19 -3.46 12.74
CA ALA A 46 11.33 -2.97 11.37
C ALA A 46 12.08 -1.63 11.31
N LEU A 47 11.82 -0.73 12.27
CA LEU A 47 12.56 0.55 12.38
C LEU A 47 14.04 0.31 12.67
N ALA A 48 14.35 -0.64 13.57
CA ALA A 48 15.72 -1.02 13.86
C ALA A 48 16.42 -1.60 12.60
N ALA A 49 15.77 -2.52 11.89
CA ALA A 49 16.31 -3.11 10.66
C ALA A 49 16.53 -2.05 9.55
N ALA A 50 15.64 -1.06 9.44
CA ALA A 50 15.80 0.08 8.54
C ALA A 50 17.04 0.90 8.91
N ALA A 51 17.16 1.27 10.20
CA ALA A 51 18.29 2.07 10.71
C ALA A 51 19.64 1.37 10.54
N ASP A 52 19.71 0.07 10.87
CA ASP A 52 20.93 -0.75 10.76
C ASP A 52 21.46 -0.83 9.31
N GLN A 53 20.57 -0.74 8.31
CA GLN A 53 20.94 -0.79 6.89
C GLN A 53 20.91 0.59 6.21
N GLY A 54 20.64 1.67 6.94
CA GLY A 54 20.49 3.01 6.39
C GLY A 54 19.36 3.17 5.38
N CYS A 55 18.30 2.37 5.53
CA CYS A 55 17.16 2.34 4.62
C CYS A 55 15.93 3.02 5.22
N SER A 56 14.96 3.37 4.38
CA SER A 56 13.68 3.95 4.79
C SER A 56 12.72 2.89 5.33
N LEU A 57 11.80 3.29 6.22
CA LEU A 57 10.68 2.44 6.63
C LEU A 57 9.83 2.02 5.44
N ALA A 58 9.64 2.90 4.46
CA ALA A 58 8.88 2.59 3.24
C ALA A 58 9.46 1.39 2.48
N ALA A 59 10.80 1.30 2.36
CA ALA A 59 11.46 0.14 1.75
C ALA A 59 11.24 -1.14 2.56
N VAL A 60 11.25 -1.06 3.89
CA VAL A 60 10.94 -2.21 4.77
C VAL A 60 9.48 -2.64 4.59
N LEU A 61 8.53 -1.72 4.49
CA LEU A 61 7.12 -2.01 4.21
C LEU A 61 6.96 -2.71 2.85
N VAL A 62 7.61 -2.21 1.80
CA VAL A 62 7.61 -2.85 0.46
C VAL A 62 8.13 -4.27 0.53
N ARG A 63 9.30 -4.47 1.16
CA ARG A 63 9.91 -5.79 1.28
C ARG A 63 9.04 -6.76 2.07
N SER A 64 8.45 -6.31 3.18
CA SER A 64 7.56 -7.13 4.00
C SER A 64 6.31 -7.57 3.23
N CYS A 65 5.68 -6.65 2.48
CA CYS A 65 4.58 -6.97 1.58
C CYS A 65 5.02 -7.99 0.50
N ALA A 66 6.18 -7.77 -0.12
CA ALA A 66 6.66 -8.62 -1.20
C ALA A 66 6.94 -10.06 -0.72
N LEU A 67 7.53 -10.23 0.45
CA LEU A 67 7.77 -11.55 1.05
C LEU A 67 6.45 -12.25 1.44
N ALA A 68 5.50 -11.50 2.01
CA ALA A 68 4.18 -12.02 2.33
C ALA A 68 3.39 -12.45 1.07
N LEU A 69 3.48 -11.67 -0.02
CA LEU A 69 2.88 -12.01 -1.32
C LEU A 69 3.47 -13.29 -1.90
N ARG A 70 4.79 -13.47 -1.81
CA ARG A 70 5.45 -14.71 -2.24
C ARG A 70 4.96 -15.92 -1.45
N ALA A 71 4.74 -15.76 -0.16
CA ALA A 71 4.23 -16.82 0.72
C ALA A 71 2.71 -17.06 0.57
N THR A 72 1.97 -16.09 -0.03
CA THR A 72 0.51 -16.16 -0.19
C THR A 72 0.12 -15.90 -1.65
N PRO A 73 0.28 -16.87 -2.58
CA PRO A 73 0.10 -16.64 -4.02
C PRO A 73 -1.28 -16.06 -4.41
N ARG A 74 -2.35 -16.36 -3.65
CA ARG A 74 -3.67 -15.77 -3.88
C ARG A 74 -3.73 -14.26 -3.68
N ALA A 75 -2.87 -13.70 -2.82
CA ALA A 75 -2.77 -12.25 -2.64
C ALA A 75 -2.04 -11.58 -3.82
N ASN A 76 -1.23 -12.35 -4.56
CA ASN A 76 -0.49 -11.91 -5.74
C ASN A 76 -1.18 -12.40 -7.03
N ALA A 77 -2.42 -12.02 -7.23
CA ALA A 77 -3.29 -12.57 -8.27
C ALA A 77 -4.32 -11.55 -8.77
N ALA A 78 -5.10 -11.94 -9.78
CA ALA A 78 -6.30 -11.25 -10.23
C ALA A 78 -7.49 -12.20 -10.34
N TYR A 79 -8.70 -11.65 -10.22
CA TYR A 79 -9.94 -12.33 -10.56
C TYR A 79 -10.42 -11.83 -11.92
N ARG A 80 -10.47 -12.73 -12.91
CA ARG A 80 -10.96 -12.43 -14.26
C ARG A 80 -11.82 -13.56 -14.77
N ASP A 81 -12.97 -13.25 -15.29
CA ASP A 81 -13.89 -14.18 -15.97
C ASP A 81 -14.12 -15.48 -15.19
N GLY A 82 -14.32 -15.37 -13.87
CA GLY A 82 -14.57 -16.51 -13.00
C GLY A 82 -13.30 -17.33 -12.66
N ARG A 83 -12.12 -16.85 -12.99
CA ARG A 83 -10.84 -17.54 -12.79
C ARG A 83 -9.87 -16.72 -11.96
N TYR A 84 -8.93 -17.42 -11.31
CA TYR A 84 -7.80 -16.81 -10.59
C TYR A 84 -6.56 -16.85 -11.49
N GLU A 85 -6.03 -15.67 -11.83
CA GLU A 85 -4.74 -15.53 -12.50
C GLU A 85 -3.67 -15.25 -11.47
N LEU A 86 -2.86 -16.25 -11.13
CA LEU A 86 -1.75 -16.13 -10.18
C LEU A 86 -0.51 -15.60 -10.90
N TYR A 87 0.09 -14.55 -10.37
CA TYR A 87 1.29 -13.95 -10.94
C TYR A 87 2.55 -14.63 -10.42
N SER A 88 3.49 -14.96 -11.32
CA SER A 88 4.78 -15.55 -10.98
C SER A 88 5.78 -14.53 -10.40
N ARG A 89 5.61 -13.24 -10.74
CA ARG A 89 6.43 -12.13 -10.25
C ARG A 89 5.69 -11.38 -9.15
N VAL A 90 6.44 -10.82 -8.21
CA VAL A 90 5.89 -9.94 -7.16
C VAL A 90 6.35 -8.51 -7.43
N ASN A 91 5.44 -7.70 -7.93
CA ASN A 91 5.70 -6.32 -8.31
C ASN A 91 4.84 -5.38 -7.44
N VAL A 92 5.50 -4.57 -6.62
CA VAL A 92 4.81 -3.70 -5.68
C VAL A 92 4.80 -2.26 -6.21
N ALA A 93 3.60 -1.74 -6.50
CA ALA A 93 3.42 -0.32 -6.74
C ALA A 93 3.38 0.43 -5.40
N VAL A 94 4.02 1.60 -5.33
CA VAL A 94 3.97 2.48 -4.17
C VAL A 94 3.29 3.77 -4.56
N THR A 95 2.23 4.15 -3.85
CA THR A 95 1.51 5.39 -4.11
C THR A 95 2.33 6.60 -3.64
N VAL A 96 2.64 7.50 -4.56
CA VAL A 96 3.39 8.74 -4.33
C VAL A 96 2.50 9.93 -4.64
N ALA A 97 2.34 10.85 -3.68
CA ALA A 97 1.61 12.10 -3.90
C ALA A 97 2.34 12.98 -4.91
N THR A 98 1.57 13.58 -5.81
CA THR A 98 2.01 14.54 -6.84
C THR A 98 1.11 15.77 -6.82
N ASP A 99 1.47 16.83 -7.51
CA ASP A 99 0.66 18.06 -7.60
C ASP A 99 -0.73 17.79 -8.22
N ASP A 100 -0.82 16.84 -9.16
CA ASP A 100 -2.05 16.43 -9.86
C ASP A 100 -2.75 15.21 -9.22
N GLY A 101 -2.47 14.92 -7.94
CA GLY A 101 -3.06 13.78 -7.22
C GLY A 101 -2.05 12.75 -6.77
N TYR A 102 -1.89 11.62 -7.48
CA TYR A 102 -0.87 10.63 -7.16
C TYR A 102 -0.41 9.85 -8.40
N ALA A 103 0.80 9.31 -8.32
CA ALA A 103 1.32 8.30 -9.23
C ALA A 103 1.71 7.05 -8.44
N SER A 104 1.69 5.88 -9.08
CA SER A 104 2.02 4.61 -8.42
C SER A 104 3.11 3.87 -9.20
N PRO A 105 4.38 4.32 -9.10
CA PRO A 105 5.50 3.62 -9.70
C PRO A 105 5.65 2.22 -9.12
N THR A 106 6.15 1.28 -9.92
CA THR A 106 6.21 -0.15 -9.63
C THR A 106 7.64 -0.62 -9.43
N LEU A 107 7.92 -1.18 -8.25
CA LEU A 107 9.14 -1.94 -7.98
C LEU A 107 8.94 -3.37 -8.46
N LEU A 108 9.67 -3.76 -9.52
CA LEU A 108 9.58 -5.09 -10.11
C LEU A 108 10.37 -6.10 -9.27
N ASP A 109 9.87 -7.36 -9.17
CA ASP A 109 10.52 -8.46 -8.44
C ASP A 109 10.98 -8.08 -7.01
N ALA A 110 10.11 -7.36 -6.29
CA ALA A 110 10.44 -6.78 -5.00
C ALA A 110 10.81 -7.82 -3.92
N ASP A 111 10.33 -9.05 -4.06
CA ASP A 111 10.62 -10.16 -3.15
C ASP A 111 12.04 -10.73 -3.29
N THR A 112 12.72 -10.50 -4.42
CA THR A 112 14.05 -11.04 -4.70
C THR A 112 15.18 -10.04 -4.43
N LYS A 113 14.87 -8.75 -4.26
CA LYS A 113 15.86 -7.68 -4.13
C LYS A 113 16.31 -7.48 -2.68
N PRO A 114 17.60 -7.21 -2.44
CA PRO A 114 18.09 -6.74 -1.13
C PRO A 114 17.39 -5.42 -0.72
N LEU A 115 17.25 -5.21 0.60
CA LEU A 115 16.60 -4.00 1.12
C LEU A 115 17.25 -2.68 0.63
N PRO A 116 18.58 -2.54 0.62
CA PRO A 116 19.21 -1.31 0.10
C PRO A 116 18.92 -1.04 -1.39
N THR A 117 18.78 -2.11 -2.18
CA THR A 117 18.42 -1.97 -3.61
C THR A 117 16.98 -1.48 -3.76
N LEU A 118 16.04 -2.03 -2.97
CA LEU A 118 14.66 -1.58 -2.96
C LEU A 118 14.54 -0.13 -2.52
N ASP A 119 15.31 0.28 -1.51
CA ASP A 119 15.30 1.65 -1.00
C ASP A 119 15.80 2.64 -2.04
N ALA A 120 16.93 2.34 -2.70
CA ALA A 120 17.48 3.18 -3.77
C ALA A 120 16.51 3.32 -4.97
N GLU A 121 15.91 2.20 -5.41
CA GLU A 121 14.90 2.23 -6.48
C GLU A 121 13.66 3.01 -6.08
N LEU A 122 13.16 2.83 -4.85
CA LEU A 122 12.00 3.54 -4.33
C LEU A 122 12.26 5.05 -4.26
N ALA A 123 13.45 5.46 -3.78
CA ALA A 123 13.84 6.86 -3.72
C ALA A 123 13.91 7.50 -5.12
N LEU A 124 14.50 6.79 -6.10
CA LEU A 124 14.58 7.24 -7.49
C LEU A 124 13.18 7.41 -8.09
N LEU A 125 12.34 6.38 -7.99
CA LEU A 125 10.99 6.39 -8.54
C LEU A 125 10.10 7.45 -7.88
N THR A 126 10.25 7.65 -6.56
CA THR A 126 9.55 8.70 -5.82
C THR A 126 9.95 10.09 -6.30
N GLY A 127 11.24 10.33 -6.51
CA GLY A 127 11.75 11.58 -7.09
C GLY A 127 11.12 11.87 -8.46
N ARG A 128 11.18 10.88 -9.35
CA ARG A 128 10.61 10.99 -10.71
C ARG A 128 9.09 11.13 -10.73
N ALA A 129 8.40 10.51 -9.77
CA ALA A 129 6.96 10.69 -9.62
C ALA A 129 6.59 12.15 -9.31
N ARG A 130 7.33 12.77 -8.40
CA ARG A 130 7.11 14.17 -7.99
C ARG A 130 7.44 15.19 -9.07
N THR A 131 8.42 14.89 -9.93
CA THR A 131 8.78 15.75 -11.09
C THR A 131 7.98 15.45 -12.35
N GLY A 132 7.09 14.43 -12.35
CA GLY A 132 6.32 14.03 -13.52
C GLY A 132 7.13 13.31 -14.60
N GLU A 133 8.32 12.79 -14.26
CA GLU A 133 9.28 12.15 -15.19
C GLU A 133 9.16 10.63 -15.25
N LEU A 134 8.11 10.04 -14.64
CA LEU A 134 7.88 8.61 -14.73
C LEU A 134 7.57 8.18 -16.16
N THR A 135 8.20 7.10 -16.57
CA THR A 135 7.97 6.47 -17.87
C THR A 135 6.81 5.47 -17.83
N PRO A 136 6.15 5.17 -18.94
CA PRO A 136 5.09 4.16 -18.96
C PRO A 136 5.49 2.77 -18.42
N PRO A 137 6.70 2.24 -18.66
CA PRO A 137 7.14 0.99 -18.04
C PRO A 137 7.20 1.04 -16.51
N GLU A 138 7.56 2.18 -15.91
CA GLU A 138 7.63 2.35 -14.46
C GLU A 138 6.26 2.42 -13.77
N LEU A 139 5.21 2.66 -14.54
CA LEU A 139 3.81 2.67 -14.09
C LEU A 139 3.07 1.36 -14.39
N ALA A 140 3.76 0.37 -14.96
CA ALA A 140 3.13 -0.85 -15.44
C ALA A 140 3.53 -2.09 -14.63
N GLY A 141 2.72 -3.15 -14.74
CA GLY A 141 3.06 -4.49 -14.24
C GLY A 141 2.92 -4.68 -12.74
N ALA A 142 2.33 -3.75 -12.01
CA ALA A 142 2.06 -3.90 -10.58
C ALA A 142 1.10 -5.06 -10.32
N THR A 143 1.44 -5.90 -9.33
CA THR A 143 0.60 -7.01 -8.87
C THR A 143 -0.01 -6.74 -7.50
N PHE A 144 0.48 -5.72 -6.81
CA PHE A 144 0.02 -5.24 -5.50
C PHE A 144 0.31 -3.75 -5.36
N THR A 145 -0.48 -3.05 -4.53
CA THR A 145 -0.29 -1.62 -4.26
C THR A 145 -0.13 -1.37 -2.77
N LEU A 146 0.92 -0.62 -2.40
CA LEU A 146 1.17 -0.11 -1.06
C LEU A 146 0.97 1.42 -1.06
N THR A 147 0.21 1.91 -0.09
CA THR A 147 0.05 3.34 0.17
C THR A 147 0.53 3.65 1.59
N ASP A 148 1.55 4.49 1.73
CA ASP A 148 2.03 4.96 3.03
C ASP A 148 1.48 6.36 3.30
N LEU A 149 0.57 6.48 4.26
CA LEU A 149 -0.04 7.73 4.71
C LEU A 149 0.53 8.21 6.07
N GLY A 150 1.52 7.49 6.61
CA GLY A 150 2.22 7.85 7.82
C GLY A 150 2.83 9.25 7.80
N PRO A 151 3.53 9.66 6.73
CA PRO A 151 4.11 11.00 6.61
C PRO A 151 3.09 12.16 6.72
N TRP A 152 1.81 11.91 6.48
CA TRP A 152 0.72 12.88 6.66
C TRP A 152 0.00 12.77 8.01
N GLY A 153 0.50 11.94 8.94
CA GLY A 153 -0.06 11.79 10.28
C GLY A 153 -1.40 11.04 10.33
N VAL A 154 -1.71 10.23 9.30
CA VAL A 154 -2.93 9.42 9.27
C VAL A 154 -2.72 8.17 10.12
N ASP A 155 -3.45 8.02 11.21
CA ASP A 155 -3.30 6.87 12.13
C ASP A 155 -3.86 5.57 11.56
N ARG A 156 -5.07 5.63 11.00
CA ARG A 156 -5.80 4.47 10.44
C ARG A 156 -6.22 4.78 9.01
N PRO A 157 -5.33 4.54 8.05
CA PRO A 157 -5.61 4.85 6.65
C PRO A 157 -6.65 3.88 6.08
N GLY A 158 -7.55 4.38 5.23
CA GLY A 158 -8.32 3.53 4.32
C GLY A 158 -7.54 3.29 3.03
N THR A 159 -7.91 2.24 2.30
CA THR A 159 -7.36 1.98 0.96
C THR A 159 -8.39 1.35 0.04
N LEU A 160 -8.10 1.32 -1.25
CA LEU A 160 -8.90 0.66 -2.27
C LEU A 160 -8.03 -0.31 -3.05
N VAL A 161 -8.61 -1.42 -3.44
CA VAL A 161 -7.98 -2.33 -4.40
C VAL A 161 -7.74 -1.59 -5.72
N SER A 162 -6.56 -1.74 -6.30
CA SER A 162 -6.28 -1.26 -7.67
C SER A 162 -6.59 -2.38 -8.65
N ALA A 163 -7.84 -2.46 -9.13
CA ALA A 163 -8.22 -3.52 -10.07
C ALA A 163 -7.26 -3.59 -11.27
N PRO A 164 -6.83 -4.80 -11.72
CA PRO A 164 -7.33 -6.13 -11.36
C PRO A 164 -6.59 -6.83 -10.20
N GLN A 165 -5.76 -6.13 -9.43
CA GLN A 165 -5.02 -6.72 -8.29
C GLN A 165 -5.98 -7.33 -7.27
N ALA A 166 -5.53 -8.41 -6.60
CA ALA A 166 -6.32 -9.06 -5.55
C ALA A 166 -6.39 -8.26 -4.25
N ALA A 167 -5.39 -7.41 -3.99
CA ALA A 167 -5.31 -6.66 -2.75
C ALA A 167 -4.48 -5.37 -2.87
N ALA A 168 -4.68 -4.47 -1.91
CA ALA A 168 -3.85 -3.30 -1.64
C ALA A 168 -3.71 -3.11 -0.12
N LEU A 169 -2.60 -2.55 0.32
CA LEU A 169 -2.33 -2.26 1.73
C LEU A 169 -2.08 -0.76 1.93
N ALA A 170 -2.65 -0.20 2.99
CA ALA A 170 -2.26 1.11 3.48
C ALA A 170 -1.57 1.00 4.84
N ALA A 171 -0.52 1.81 5.03
CA ALA A 171 0.20 1.97 6.27
C ALA A 171 -0.05 3.36 6.86
N GLY A 172 -0.32 3.41 8.17
CA GLY A 172 -0.54 4.64 8.92
C GLY A 172 0.73 5.21 9.55
N ALA A 173 0.57 6.25 10.34
CA ALA A 173 1.67 6.87 11.08
C ALA A 173 2.21 5.93 12.16
N VAL A 174 3.53 5.96 12.35
CA VAL A 174 4.16 5.34 13.53
C VAL A 174 3.78 6.13 14.77
N ARG A 175 3.21 5.47 15.76
CA ARG A 175 2.76 6.08 17.01
C ARG A 175 3.48 5.45 18.20
N THR A 176 3.86 6.28 19.16
CA THR A 176 4.29 5.79 20.47
C THR A 176 3.08 5.64 21.38
N VAL A 177 2.81 4.41 21.80
CA VAL A 177 1.66 4.07 22.64
C VAL A 177 2.08 3.22 23.83
N PRO A 178 1.30 3.18 24.92
CA PRO A 178 1.53 2.22 26.01
C PRO A 178 1.30 0.79 25.50
N VAL A 179 2.31 -0.06 25.63
CA VAL A 179 2.20 -1.50 25.30
C VAL A 179 2.57 -2.34 26.53
N VAL A 180 2.04 -3.55 26.61
CA VAL A 180 2.45 -4.49 27.67
C VAL A 180 3.60 -5.34 27.16
N SER A 181 4.76 -5.23 27.82
CA SER A 181 5.94 -6.05 27.56
C SER A 181 6.43 -6.65 28.87
N ASN A 182 6.58 -7.98 28.92
CA ASN A 182 7.01 -8.73 30.11
C ASN A 182 6.20 -8.39 31.38
N GLY A 183 4.88 -8.15 31.23
CA GLY A 183 3.99 -7.82 32.35
C GLY A 183 4.04 -6.37 32.84
N ALA A 184 4.84 -5.51 32.22
CA ALA A 184 4.93 -4.08 32.51
C ALA A 184 4.38 -3.24 31.34
N VAL A 185 3.81 -2.08 31.66
CA VAL A 185 3.42 -1.07 30.66
C VAL A 185 4.64 -0.25 30.31
N VAL A 186 5.00 -0.26 29.02
CA VAL A 186 6.17 0.47 28.47
C VAL A 186 5.77 1.24 27.20
N PRO A 187 6.49 2.30 26.81
CA PRO A 187 6.31 2.92 25.51
C PRO A 187 6.66 1.91 24.41
N GLY A 188 5.75 1.70 23.45
CA GLY A 188 5.98 0.88 22.25
C GLY A 188 5.67 1.67 20.99
N GLN A 189 6.31 1.33 19.88
CA GLN A 189 6.06 1.95 18.58
C GLN A 189 5.16 1.03 17.76
N VAL A 190 3.99 1.51 17.43
CA VAL A 190 3.00 0.76 16.65
C VAL A 190 2.66 1.47 15.33
N LEU A 191 2.26 0.68 14.36
CA LEU A 191 1.79 1.13 13.07
C LEU A 191 0.51 0.39 12.74
N SER A 192 -0.50 1.14 12.26
CA SER A 192 -1.75 0.53 11.80
C SER A 192 -1.65 0.20 10.31
N LEU A 193 -2.09 -0.99 9.95
CA LEU A 193 -2.22 -1.47 8.59
C LEU A 193 -3.68 -1.67 8.24
N THR A 194 -4.07 -1.26 7.04
CA THR A 194 -5.39 -1.56 6.46
C THR A 194 -5.20 -2.29 5.15
N LEU A 195 -5.71 -3.50 5.08
CA LEU A 195 -5.76 -4.33 3.87
C LEU A 195 -7.14 -4.22 3.24
N ALA A 196 -7.21 -3.76 1.99
CA ALA A 196 -8.38 -3.95 1.14
C ALA A 196 -8.11 -5.08 0.16
N CYS A 197 -9.09 -5.97 -0.05
CA CYS A 197 -8.93 -7.09 -0.97
C CYS A 197 -10.22 -7.43 -1.71
N ASP A 198 -10.07 -7.99 -2.91
CA ASP A 198 -11.17 -8.56 -3.68
C ASP A 198 -11.66 -9.85 -3.01
N SER A 199 -12.84 -9.79 -2.40
CA SER A 199 -13.42 -10.91 -1.66
C SER A 199 -13.79 -12.10 -2.53
N ARG A 200 -13.76 -11.97 -3.86
CA ARG A 200 -13.94 -13.08 -4.80
C ARG A 200 -12.71 -14.01 -4.84
N ILE A 201 -11.53 -13.50 -4.49
CA ILE A 201 -10.27 -14.25 -4.52
C ILE A 201 -9.64 -14.42 -3.13
N LEU A 202 -9.68 -13.36 -2.29
CA LEU A 202 -9.22 -13.39 -0.90
C LEU A 202 -10.41 -13.34 0.06
N PHE A 203 -10.91 -14.51 0.45
CA PHE A 203 -11.96 -14.62 1.47
C PHE A 203 -11.42 -14.28 2.85
N GLY A 204 -12.28 -13.97 3.81
CA GLY A 204 -11.92 -13.48 5.13
C GLY A 204 -10.71 -14.15 5.79
N VAL A 205 -10.68 -15.50 5.87
CA VAL A 205 -9.54 -16.25 6.46
C VAL A 205 -8.27 -16.12 5.62
N HIS A 206 -8.37 -16.12 4.29
CA HIS A 206 -7.20 -15.94 3.41
C HIS A 206 -6.62 -14.54 3.51
N ALA A 207 -7.50 -13.54 3.55
CA ALA A 207 -7.12 -12.14 3.76
C ALA A 207 -6.47 -11.93 5.13
N ALA A 208 -7.06 -12.51 6.19
CA ALA A 208 -6.52 -12.42 7.55
C ALA A 208 -5.13 -13.09 7.66
N ARG A 209 -4.93 -14.26 7.03
CA ARG A 209 -3.62 -14.94 6.99
C ARG A 209 -2.57 -14.13 6.24
N PHE A 210 -2.96 -13.51 5.13
CA PHE A 210 -2.05 -12.62 4.39
C PHE A 210 -1.65 -11.42 5.24
N LEU A 211 -2.60 -10.72 5.87
CA LEU A 211 -2.33 -9.58 6.74
C LEU A 211 -1.46 -9.98 7.94
N ALA A 212 -1.74 -11.13 8.58
CA ALA A 212 -0.92 -11.66 9.66
C ALA A 212 0.52 -11.92 9.20
N ASN A 213 0.71 -12.49 8.01
CA ASN A 213 2.05 -12.70 7.45
C ASN A 213 2.79 -11.38 7.21
N VAL A 214 2.12 -10.32 6.71
CA VAL A 214 2.73 -8.99 6.60
C VAL A 214 3.18 -8.49 7.98
N CYS A 215 2.33 -8.61 9.00
CA CYS A 215 2.68 -8.23 10.38
C CYS A 215 3.89 -9.02 10.92
N GLU A 216 3.94 -10.33 10.66
CA GLU A 216 5.07 -11.19 11.05
C GLU A 216 6.38 -10.75 10.36
N GLN A 217 6.35 -10.40 9.06
CA GLN A 217 7.52 -9.88 8.37
C GLN A 217 8.02 -8.57 8.97
N LEU A 218 7.13 -7.68 9.42
CA LEU A 218 7.47 -6.40 10.05
C LEU A 218 7.96 -6.57 11.49
N ALA A 219 7.41 -7.54 12.24
CA ALA A 219 7.83 -7.84 13.61
C ALA A 219 9.12 -8.66 13.69
N ALA A 220 9.57 -9.28 12.59
CA ALA A 220 10.81 -10.07 12.56
C ALA A 220 12.03 -9.13 12.45
N ARG A 221 13.01 -9.31 13.35
CA ARG A 221 14.36 -8.76 13.16
C ARG A 221 15.05 -9.52 12.01
N ARG A 222 15.18 -8.91 10.86
CA ARG A 222 15.93 -9.47 9.71
C ARG A 222 16.93 -8.49 9.15
#